data_bc1b68c373798c4ad7c9d8f1af869a18
#
_entry.id   bc1b68c373798c4ad7c9d8f1af869a18
#
_cell.length_a   1.000
_cell.length_b   1.000
_cell.length_c   1.000
_cell.angle_alpha   90.00
_cell.angle_beta   90.00
_cell.angle_gamma   90.00
#
_symmetry.space_group_name_H-M   'P 1'
#
loop_
_entity.id
_entity.type
_entity.pdbx_description
1 polymer ?
#
loop_
_entity_poly.entity_id
_entity_poly.type
_entity_poly.pdbx_seq_one_letter_code
_entity_poly.pdbx_strand_id
1 'polypeptide(L)'
;MFFRPFVSREHGLSEGRLPRSLRDPIALRLPLGAAFPLLLASTLCAGRASSPAVSIPALPAWSTFASVESVFGYKDNLLLSSAGEERSALARGTAEILLMRTPTQAFEYSAFAQAEGTRFLQGETVRNESRFWLRQELGWRPGPQWELQFPVTGYFDDKVFDQSDTEVERLTAVLRVLGAIAGPNLRWDFHRSAWLEVNAAAQRDVYADGSNDGWTRHGGLRLNVSLSRGWETGAGVNSRWRAFDSREQYSASGRILPGTSLRSREDEYEVRMARKWGTAEPWKAGFRCSFLDCRDNGSGYFDRREWQVEPEFEWKPAGWRLLLRTAARRVEFGIQTVGVGLNPSPRIRDEYEAELRVERRCSEKWSMIGGFRWERARSNERVASYEVNEGLLGARWSWER
;
A
#
# COMPACT_ATOMS: atom_id res chain seq x y z
N MET A 1 2.18 -16.73 1.33
CA MET A 1 1.66 -15.77 0.34
C MET A 1 1.42 -14.47 1.10
N PHE A 2 2.37 -13.54 1.05
CA PHE A 2 2.27 -12.29 1.82
C PHE A 2 1.65 -11.24 0.92
N PHE A 3 0.46 -10.80 1.27
CA PHE A 3 -0.15 -9.64 0.64
C PHE A 3 0.57 -8.39 1.14
N ARG A 4 1.22 -7.65 0.25
CA ARG A 4 1.49 -6.24 0.48
C ARG A 4 0.20 -5.47 0.22
N PRO A 5 -0.27 -4.66 1.14
CA PRO A 5 -1.23 -3.65 0.77
C PRO A 5 -0.57 -2.71 -0.23
N PHE A 6 -1.24 -2.46 -1.32
CA PHE A 6 -0.85 -1.48 -2.32
C PHE A 6 -1.04 -0.11 -1.68
N VAL A 7 0.01 0.45 -1.13
CA VAL A 7 -0.01 1.84 -0.66
C VAL A 7 0.22 2.71 -1.87
N SER A 8 -0.86 3.23 -2.48
CA SER A 8 -0.70 4.39 -3.32
C SER A 8 -0.28 5.54 -2.40
N ARG A 9 0.90 6.10 -2.62
CA ARG A 9 1.30 7.37 -2.02
C ARG A 9 0.40 8.45 -2.61
N GLU A 10 -0.55 8.93 -1.85
CA GLU A 10 -1.38 10.07 -2.22
C GLU A 10 -1.31 11.14 -1.13
N HIS A 11 -1.42 12.36 -1.47
CA HIS A 11 -0.74 13.60 -1.13
C HIS A 11 -1.67 14.78 -0.90
N GLY A 12 -1.19 15.76 -0.21
CA GLY A 12 -1.50 17.15 -0.33
C GLY A 12 -1.90 17.96 0.90
N LEU A 13 -1.28 19.11 1.17
CA LEU A 13 -1.84 20.21 1.99
C LEU A 13 -1.15 21.56 1.93
N SER A 14 -1.91 22.62 2.24
CA SER A 14 -1.51 24.01 2.31
C SER A 14 -1.22 24.47 3.76
N GLU A 15 -0.34 25.47 3.92
CA GLU A 15 0.04 26.06 5.20
C GLU A 15 -1.12 26.75 5.93
N GLY A 16 -1.48 26.24 7.09
CA GLY A 16 -2.24 26.93 8.11
C GLY A 16 -1.50 26.86 9.44
N ARG A 17 -1.27 28.00 10.08
CA ARG A 17 -0.74 28.09 11.45
C ARG A 17 -1.56 27.18 12.36
N LEU A 18 -0.90 26.18 12.97
CA LEU A 18 -1.52 25.30 13.95
C LEU A 18 -2.12 26.10 15.11
N PRO A 19 -3.44 26.06 15.32
CA PRO A 19 -4.02 26.59 16.53
C PRO A 19 -3.62 25.71 17.71
N ARG A 20 -3.23 26.33 18.83
CA ARG A 20 -2.81 25.68 20.08
C ARG A 20 -3.87 24.80 20.77
N SER A 21 -5.02 24.54 20.17
CA SER A 21 -6.17 23.88 20.78
C SER A 21 -6.37 22.39 20.42
N LEU A 22 -5.42 21.74 19.72
CA LEU A 22 -5.52 20.30 19.38
C LEU A 22 -5.04 19.37 20.50
N ARG A 23 -5.34 19.66 21.77
CA ARG A 23 -5.07 18.77 22.90
C ARG A 23 -6.28 17.89 23.32
N ASP A 24 -7.43 18.12 22.75
CA ASP A 24 -8.60 17.34 23.10
C ASP A 24 -8.67 16.08 22.21
N PRO A 25 -8.87 14.88 22.83
CA PRO A 25 -9.09 13.67 22.05
C PRO A 25 -10.42 13.83 21.33
N ILE A 26 -10.36 13.96 19.99
CA ILE A 26 -11.55 13.91 19.16
C ILE A 26 -12.19 12.53 19.38
N ALA A 27 -13.25 12.50 20.17
CA ALA A 27 -14.12 11.34 20.25
C ALA A 27 -14.77 11.19 18.87
N LEU A 28 -14.23 10.32 18.04
CA LEU A 28 -14.79 9.92 16.77
C LEU A 28 -16.17 9.29 17.06
N ARG A 29 -17.22 10.08 16.99
CA ARG A 29 -18.59 9.58 16.89
C ARG A 29 -18.76 9.07 15.46
N LEU A 30 -18.41 7.79 15.24
CA LEU A 30 -18.82 7.07 14.05
C LEU A 30 -20.36 7.08 14.01
N PRO A 31 -21.00 7.50 12.91
CA PRO A 31 -22.40 7.22 12.70
C PRO A 31 -22.54 5.70 12.50
N LEU A 32 -22.90 4.99 13.57
CA LEU A 32 -23.37 3.59 13.51
C LEU A 32 -24.71 3.57 12.77
N GLY A 33 -24.69 3.52 11.45
CA GLY A 33 -25.88 3.59 10.63
C GLY A 33 -25.74 2.99 9.24
N ALA A 34 -24.89 1.98 9.06
CA ALA A 34 -24.92 1.14 7.86
C ALA A 34 -24.66 -0.32 8.24
N ALA A 35 -25.65 -0.91 8.93
CA ALA A 35 -25.71 -2.35 9.04
C ALA A 35 -26.12 -2.92 7.67
N PHE A 36 -25.15 -3.49 6.95
CA PHE A 36 -25.45 -4.36 5.82
C PHE A 36 -25.91 -5.71 6.36
N PRO A 37 -27.13 -6.15 6.05
CA PRO A 37 -27.57 -7.50 6.39
C PRO A 37 -26.87 -8.49 5.44
N LEU A 38 -25.95 -9.30 5.96
CA LEU A 38 -25.50 -10.52 5.31
C LEU A 38 -26.64 -11.53 5.37
N LEU A 39 -27.38 -11.66 4.27
CA LEU A 39 -28.35 -12.74 4.06
C LEU A 39 -27.59 -14.04 3.85
N LEU A 40 -27.53 -14.86 4.88
CA LEU A 40 -27.16 -16.28 4.80
C LEU A 40 -28.33 -17.05 4.17
N ALA A 41 -28.22 -17.37 2.89
CA ALA A 41 -29.08 -18.35 2.26
C ALA A 41 -28.52 -19.77 2.52
N SER A 42 -29.02 -20.43 3.55
CA SER A 42 -28.81 -21.85 3.80
C SER A 42 -29.83 -22.67 3.00
N THR A 43 -29.42 -23.28 1.90
CA THR A 43 -30.24 -24.28 1.20
C THR A 43 -29.73 -25.67 1.55
N LEU A 44 -30.53 -26.40 2.32
CA LEU A 44 -30.39 -27.84 2.54
C LEU A 44 -30.64 -28.57 1.23
N CYS A 45 -29.69 -29.38 0.77
CA CYS A 45 -29.94 -30.52 -0.12
C CYS A 45 -29.62 -31.81 0.62
N ALA A 46 -30.65 -32.55 0.95
CA ALA A 46 -30.58 -33.91 1.44
C ALA A 46 -30.42 -34.89 0.23
N GLY A 47 -29.58 -35.88 0.38
CA GLY A 47 -29.78 -37.09 -0.43
C GLY A 47 -28.55 -37.87 -0.83
N ARG A 48 -28.45 -39.03 -0.23
CA ARG A 48 -27.99 -40.38 -0.59
C ARG A 48 -26.68 -40.87 -0.01
N ALA A 49 -26.86 -41.85 0.85
CA ALA A 49 -25.84 -42.72 1.37
C ALA A 49 -25.27 -43.65 0.30
N SER A 50 -23.96 -43.84 0.27
CA SER A 50 -23.31 -45.04 -0.25
C SER A 50 -21.84 -45.10 0.15
N SER A 51 -21.45 -46.21 0.69
CA SER A 51 -20.11 -46.81 0.86
C SER A 51 -19.21 -46.30 1.99
N PRO A 52 -18.54 -47.20 2.75
CA PRO A 52 -17.61 -46.81 3.79
C PRO A 52 -16.33 -46.27 3.14
N ALA A 53 -16.32 -44.98 2.90
CA ALA A 53 -15.14 -44.27 2.52
C ALA A 53 -14.21 -44.18 3.74
N VAL A 54 -12.94 -44.47 3.55
CA VAL A 54 -11.87 -44.13 4.46
C VAL A 54 -12.09 -42.68 4.89
N SER A 55 -12.38 -42.47 6.17
CA SER A 55 -12.63 -41.13 6.70
C SER A 55 -11.30 -40.38 6.70
N ILE A 56 -11.02 -39.67 5.60
CA ILE A 56 -10.02 -38.61 5.61
C ILE A 56 -10.49 -37.60 6.66
N PRO A 57 -9.68 -37.25 7.68
CA PRO A 57 -10.08 -36.26 8.66
C PRO A 57 -10.51 -35.00 7.93
N ALA A 58 -11.72 -34.55 8.18
CA ALA A 58 -12.23 -33.33 7.56
C ALA A 58 -11.30 -32.18 7.92
N LEU A 59 -10.79 -31.49 6.91
CA LEU A 59 -10.02 -30.27 7.12
C LEU A 59 -10.85 -29.27 7.93
N PRO A 60 -10.25 -28.54 8.89
CA PRO A 60 -10.97 -27.54 9.66
C PRO A 60 -11.63 -26.54 8.70
N ALA A 61 -12.86 -26.16 8.99
CA ALA A 61 -13.61 -25.21 8.15
C ALA A 61 -12.94 -23.85 8.07
N TRP A 62 -12.10 -23.53 9.04
CA TRP A 62 -11.38 -22.26 9.17
C TRP A 62 -9.92 -22.52 9.55
N SER A 63 -9.03 -21.72 8.94
CA SER A 63 -7.62 -21.60 9.34
C SER A 63 -7.39 -20.21 9.87
N THR A 64 -6.69 -20.10 10.99
CA THR A 64 -6.34 -18.83 11.61
C THR A 64 -4.84 -18.73 11.77
N PHE A 65 -4.26 -17.64 11.34
CA PHE A 65 -2.88 -17.26 11.61
C PHE A 65 -2.87 -15.96 12.40
N ALA A 66 -2.02 -15.87 13.42
CA ALA A 66 -1.78 -14.65 14.17
C ALA A 66 -0.29 -14.44 14.39
N SER A 67 0.17 -13.20 14.35
CA SER A 67 1.54 -12.86 14.70
C SER A 67 1.63 -11.55 15.47
N VAL A 68 2.61 -11.47 16.35
CA VAL A 68 3.00 -10.24 17.06
C VAL A 68 4.50 -10.06 16.89
N GLU A 69 4.88 -8.89 16.41
CA GLU A 69 6.26 -8.47 16.22
C GLU A 69 6.57 -7.30 17.14
N SER A 70 7.72 -7.33 17.79
CA SER A 70 8.24 -6.21 18.57
C SER A 70 9.69 -5.97 18.16
N VAL A 71 9.97 -4.75 17.72
CA VAL A 71 11.30 -4.35 17.27
C VAL A 71 11.71 -3.04 17.93
N PHE A 72 13.01 -2.90 18.16
CA PHE A 72 13.67 -1.68 18.56
C PHE A 72 14.60 -1.24 17.45
N GLY A 73 14.80 0.07 17.32
CA GLY A 73 15.63 0.57 16.25
C GLY A 73 15.98 2.04 16.38
N TYR A 74 16.48 2.55 15.29
CA TYR A 74 16.90 3.94 15.17
C TYR A 74 16.57 4.46 13.79
N LYS A 75 16.05 5.71 13.73
CA LYS A 75 15.76 6.44 12.51
C LYS A 75 16.41 7.83 12.60
N ASP A 76 17.18 8.20 11.59
CA ASP A 76 18.04 9.39 11.61
C ASP A 76 17.37 10.66 11.08
N ASN A 77 16.22 10.56 10.40
CA ASN A 77 15.48 11.71 9.88
C ASN A 77 13.97 11.46 9.95
N LEU A 78 13.34 11.82 11.09
CA LEU A 78 11.91 11.61 11.32
C LEU A 78 11.04 12.48 10.41
N LEU A 79 11.50 13.70 10.11
CA LEU A 79 10.73 14.72 9.41
C LEU A 79 10.95 14.68 7.89
N LEU A 80 11.72 13.73 7.38
CA LEU A 80 12.07 13.65 5.94
C LEU A 80 12.61 15.00 5.44
N SER A 81 13.47 15.67 6.21
CA SER A 81 13.90 17.05 6.00
C SER A 81 15.37 17.16 5.61
N SER A 82 15.69 18.13 4.75
CA SER A 82 17.08 18.50 4.43
C SER A 82 17.68 19.49 5.44
N ALA A 83 16.85 20.08 6.30
CA ALA A 83 17.27 21.01 7.35
C ALA A 83 16.51 20.67 8.64
N GLY A 84 17.21 20.66 9.79
CA GLY A 84 16.58 20.34 11.06
C GLY A 84 16.21 18.86 11.16
N GLU A 85 17.12 17.96 10.81
CA GLU A 85 16.94 16.50 10.95
C GLU A 85 16.67 16.16 12.40
N GLU A 86 15.53 15.53 12.65
CA GLU A 86 15.17 14.99 13.95
C GLU A 86 15.47 13.48 13.96
N ARG A 87 16.25 13.03 14.94
CA ARG A 87 16.73 11.64 15.06
C ARG A 87 16.13 11.01 16.29
N SER A 88 15.82 9.73 16.23
CA SER A 88 15.29 9.04 17.41
C SER A 88 15.55 7.55 17.39
N ALA A 89 15.84 7.01 18.58
CA ALA A 89 15.58 5.61 18.85
C ALA A 89 14.07 5.38 18.84
N LEU A 90 13.65 4.19 18.45
CA LEU A 90 12.23 3.83 18.33
C LEU A 90 11.94 2.44 18.87
N ALA A 91 10.71 2.25 19.30
CA ALA A 91 10.10 0.96 19.55
C ALA A 91 8.87 0.82 18.66
N ARG A 92 8.77 -0.30 17.92
CA ARG A 92 7.64 -0.60 17.02
C ARG A 92 7.02 -1.92 17.40
N GLY A 93 5.71 -1.95 17.50
CA GLY A 93 4.90 -3.15 17.65
C GLY A 93 4.01 -3.35 16.45
N THR A 94 3.94 -4.58 15.93
CA THR A 94 3.02 -4.95 14.85
C THR A 94 2.25 -6.19 15.27
N ALA A 95 0.93 -6.18 15.12
CA ALA A 95 0.06 -7.34 15.31
C ALA A 95 -0.68 -7.63 14.02
N GLU A 96 -0.74 -8.91 13.65
CA GLU A 96 -1.40 -9.39 12.44
C GLU A 96 -2.32 -10.55 12.77
N ILE A 97 -3.47 -10.62 12.13
CA ILE A 97 -4.36 -11.77 12.16
C ILE A 97 -4.88 -12.03 10.74
N LEU A 98 -4.83 -13.29 10.32
CA LEU A 98 -5.40 -13.77 9.08
C LEU A 98 -6.38 -14.89 9.42
N LEU A 99 -7.61 -14.74 8.94
CA LEU A 99 -8.66 -15.74 9.02
C LEU A 99 -8.99 -16.18 7.59
N MET A 100 -8.94 -17.48 7.32
CA MET A 100 -9.28 -18.03 6.03
C MET A 100 -10.30 -19.14 6.20
N ARG A 101 -11.35 -19.11 5.43
CA ARG A 101 -12.25 -20.25 5.28
C ARG A 101 -11.61 -21.25 4.33
N THR A 102 -11.63 -22.53 4.68
CA THR A 102 -11.20 -23.60 3.77
C THR A 102 -11.99 -23.47 2.47
N PRO A 103 -11.31 -23.32 1.31
CA PRO A 103 -11.98 -23.12 0.04
C PRO A 103 -12.96 -24.26 -0.24
N THR A 104 -14.17 -23.91 -0.61
CA THR A 104 -15.11 -24.83 -1.27
C THR A 104 -14.91 -24.76 -2.76
N GLN A 105 -15.56 -25.64 -3.54
CA GLN A 105 -15.43 -25.59 -5.01
C GLN A 105 -15.82 -24.25 -5.63
N ALA A 106 -16.71 -23.49 -4.97
CA ALA A 106 -17.26 -22.26 -5.52
C ALA A 106 -16.88 -20.99 -4.74
N PHE A 107 -16.55 -21.08 -3.45
CA PHE A 107 -16.39 -19.91 -2.59
C PHE A 107 -15.14 -19.97 -1.75
N GLU A 108 -14.47 -18.83 -1.67
CA GLU A 108 -13.38 -18.54 -0.75
C GLU A 108 -13.71 -17.31 0.08
N TYR A 109 -13.24 -17.27 1.31
CA TYR A 109 -13.30 -16.08 2.13
C TYR A 109 -12.02 -15.93 2.94
N SER A 110 -11.48 -14.72 2.96
CA SER A 110 -10.37 -14.37 3.83
C SER A 110 -10.60 -13.02 4.50
N ALA A 111 -10.09 -12.88 5.71
CA ALA A 111 -10.03 -11.60 6.41
C ALA A 111 -8.65 -11.42 7.02
N PHE A 112 -8.03 -10.28 6.79
CA PHE A 112 -6.72 -9.91 7.30
C PHE A 112 -6.83 -8.58 8.04
N ALA A 113 -6.29 -8.52 9.26
CA ALA A 113 -6.15 -7.29 10.01
C ALA A 113 -4.70 -7.12 10.44
N GLN A 114 -4.21 -5.90 10.38
CA GLN A 114 -2.88 -5.49 10.84
C GLN A 114 -2.99 -4.20 11.63
N ALA A 115 -2.33 -4.15 12.78
CA ALA A 115 -2.13 -2.94 13.56
C ALA A 115 -0.63 -2.74 13.78
N GLU A 116 -0.14 -1.54 13.56
CA GLU A 116 1.24 -1.14 13.79
C GLU A 116 1.26 0.15 14.60
N GLY A 117 2.13 0.20 15.60
CA GLY A 117 2.40 1.40 16.37
C GLY A 117 3.89 1.60 16.55
N THR A 118 4.38 2.81 16.29
CA THR A 118 5.76 3.20 16.50
C THR A 118 5.82 4.33 17.54
N ARG A 119 6.67 4.18 18.53
CA ARG A 119 7.01 5.20 19.53
C ARG A 119 8.44 5.68 19.30
N PHE A 120 8.61 6.97 19.06
CA PHE A 120 9.91 7.64 18.99
C PHE A 120 10.28 8.15 20.39
N LEU A 121 11.45 7.73 20.89
CA LEU A 121 11.84 7.99 22.29
C LEU A 121 12.36 9.41 22.50
N GLN A 122 12.91 10.03 21.46
CA GLN A 122 13.53 11.35 21.46
C GLN A 122 12.84 12.33 20.48
N GLY A 123 11.71 11.91 19.86
CA GLY A 123 10.97 12.73 18.94
C GLY A 123 10.32 13.93 19.64
N GLU A 124 10.64 15.14 19.22
CA GLU A 124 10.02 16.38 19.72
C GLU A 124 8.74 16.70 18.93
N THR A 125 8.85 16.66 17.61
CA THR A 125 7.75 16.97 16.67
C THR A 125 6.86 15.75 16.46
N VAL A 126 7.46 14.58 16.23
CA VAL A 126 6.75 13.32 15.98
C VAL A 126 7.09 12.34 17.10
N ARG A 127 6.12 12.04 17.95
CA ARG A 127 6.29 11.10 19.07
C ARG A 127 5.78 9.70 18.76
N ASN A 128 4.76 9.61 17.96
CA ASN A 128 4.13 8.33 17.62
C ASN A 128 3.72 8.33 16.17
N GLU A 129 3.76 7.16 15.56
CA GLU A 129 3.07 6.84 14.33
C GLU A 129 2.20 5.62 14.54
N SER A 130 1.06 5.54 13.87
CA SER A 130 0.20 4.37 13.94
C SER A 130 -0.46 4.08 12.60
N ARG A 131 -0.70 2.78 12.36
CA ARG A 131 -1.37 2.29 11.18
C ARG A 131 -2.30 1.15 11.57
N PHE A 132 -3.44 1.11 10.92
CA PHE A 132 -4.37 -0.01 11.01
C PHE A 132 -4.88 -0.37 9.61
N TRP A 133 -4.95 -1.66 9.32
CA TRP A 133 -5.49 -2.22 8.09
C TRP A 133 -6.44 -3.35 8.40
N LEU A 134 -7.60 -3.34 7.72
CA LEU A 134 -8.55 -4.44 7.71
C LEU A 134 -8.91 -4.73 6.26
N ARG A 135 -8.60 -5.93 5.78
CA ARG A 135 -9.00 -6.38 4.45
C ARG A 135 -9.85 -7.62 4.58
N GLN A 136 -10.99 -7.62 3.91
CA GLN A 136 -11.83 -8.78 3.72
C GLN A 136 -11.92 -9.07 2.23
N GLU A 137 -11.97 -10.34 1.86
CA GLU A 137 -12.06 -10.75 0.47
C GLU A 137 -12.99 -11.94 0.33
N LEU A 138 -13.98 -11.79 -0.53
CA LEU A 138 -14.89 -12.85 -0.93
C LEU A 138 -14.52 -13.26 -2.36
N GLY A 139 -14.13 -14.51 -2.56
CA GLY A 139 -13.87 -15.12 -3.85
C GLY A 139 -15.02 -16.02 -4.28
N TRP A 140 -15.40 -15.95 -5.56
CA TRP A 140 -16.38 -16.80 -6.17
C TRP A 140 -15.87 -17.34 -7.51
N ARG A 141 -15.91 -18.66 -7.67
CA ARG A 141 -15.48 -19.37 -8.88
C ARG A 141 -16.69 -20.05 -9.54
N PRO A 142 -17.39 -19.35 -10.45
CA PRO A 142 -18.55 -19.92 -11.16
C PRO A 142 -18.18 -21.05 -12.12
N GLY A 143 -16.92 -21.19 -12.47
CA GLY A 143 -16.38 -22.22 -13.33
C GLY A 143 -14.85 -22.25 -13.30
N PRO A 144 -14.21 -23.22 -13.96
CA PRO A 144 -12.76 -23.44 -13.87
C PRO A 144 -11.93 -22.31 -14.48
N GLN A 145 -12.53 -21.48 -15.33
CA GLN A 145 -11.85 -20.39 -16.05
C GLN A 145 -12.10 -19.01 -15.45
N TRP A 146 -13.02 -18.89 -14.48
CA TRP A 146 -13.46 -17.61 -13.97
C TRP A 146 -13.31 -17.55 -12.46
N GLU A 147 -12.75 -16.46 -11.99
CA GLU A 147 -12.68 -16.13 -10.57
C GLU A 147 -13.07 -14.67 -10.38
N LEU A 148 -14.10 -14.43 -9.58
CA LEU A 148 -14.52 -13.12 -9.16
C LEU A 148 -14.15 -12.93 -7.70
N GLN A 149 -13.34 -11.92 -7.40
CA GLN A 149 -12.97 -11.52 -6.05
C GLN A 149 -13.61 -10.17 -5.74
N PHE A 150 -14.05 -9.99 -4.50
CA PHE A 150 -14.59 -8.73 -4.00
C PHE A 150 -13.84 -8.32 -2.73
N PRO A 151 -12.67 -7.68 -2.87
CA PRO A 151 -11.94 -7.13 -1.75
C PRO A 151 -12.61 -5.87 -1.20
N VAL A 152 -12.64 -5.76 0.13
CA VAL A 152 -12.99 -4.54 0.87
C VAL A 152 -11.85 -4.28 1.84
N THR A 153 -11.27 -3.10 1.78
CA THR A 153 -10.17 -2.69 2.66
C THR A 153 -10.55 -1.40 3.38
N GLY A 154 -10.45 -1.40 4.70
CA GLY A 154 -10.46 -0.20 5.53
C GLY A 154 -9.06 0.05 6.07
N TYR A 155 -8.66 1.30 6.20
CA TYR A 155 -7.36 1.65 6.73
C TYR A 155 -7.39 2.98 7.50
N PHE A 156 -6.45 3.07 8.41
CA PHE A 156 -6.12 4.27 9.15
C PHE A 156 -4.61 4.43 9.17
N ASP A 157 -4.12 5.61 8.79
CA ASP A 157 -2.70 5.98 8.86
C ASP A 157 -2.58 7.30 9.64
N ASP A 158 -1.67 7.33 10.62
CA ASP A 158 -1.24 8.53 11.35
C ASP A 158 0.29 8.52 11.37
N LYS A 159 0.91 9.16 10.40
CA LYS A 159 2.37 9.13 10.21
C LYS A 159 2.90 10.34 9.42
N VAL A 160 4.22 10.49 9.42
CA VAL A 160 4.90 11.51 8.60
C VAL A 160 4.88 11.10 7.13
N PHE A 161 4.43 12.02 6.29
CA PHE A 161 4.48 11.91 4.83
C PHE A 161 5.21 13.09 4.21
N ASP A 162 5.95 12.80 3.16
CA ASP A 162 6.44 13.82 2.24
C ASP A 162 5.39 14.10 1.16
N GLN A 163 4.94 15.34 1.10
CA GLN A 163 3.86 15.82 0.22
C GLN A 163 4.37 16.71 -0.91
N SER A 164 5.67 16.80 -1.09
CA SER A 164 6.27 17.71 -2.06
C SER A 164 5.86 17.45 -3.51
N ASP A 165 5.26 16.31 -3.84
CA ASP A 165 4.82 15.99 -5.21
C ASP A 165 3.48 16.63 -5.59
N THR A 166 2.69 17.05 -4.62
CA THR A 166 1.31 17.54 -4.83
C THR A 166 1.05 18.91 -4.23
N GLU A 167 2.04 19.47 -3.57
CA GLU A 167 1.94 20.82 -3.00
C GLU A 167 2.78 21.83 -3.80
N VAL A 168 2.37 23.09 -3.71
CA VAL A 168 3.09 24.23 -4.30
C VAL A 168 4.42 24.42 -3.59
N GLU A 169 4.43 24.18 -2.29
CA GLU A 169 5.61 24.26 -1.43
C GLU A 169 5.89 22.87 -0.85
N ARG A 170 7.15 22.64 -0.51
CA ARG A 170 7.50 21.43 0.21
C ARG A 170 6.77 21.39 1.54
N LEU A 171 6.00 20.36 1.74
CA LEU A 171 5.33 20.10 2.99
C LEU A 171 5.63 18.68 3.47
N THR A 172 6.34 18.55 4.58
CA THR A 172 6.37 17.33 5.36
C THR A 172 5.40 17.50 6.51
N ALA A 173 4.39 16.68 6.58
CA ALA A 173 3.35 16.80 7.60
C ALA A 173 3.03 15.44 8.22
N VAL A 174 2.58 15.48 9.48
CA VAL A 174 1.91 14.34 10.08
C VAL A 174 0.51 14.28 9.50
N LEU A 175 0.25 13.28 8.67
CA LEU A 175 -1.06 13.05 8.10
C LEU A 175 -1.81 12.00 8.89
N ARG A 176 -3.05 12.33 9.20
CA ARG A 176 -4.01 11.37 9.73
C ARG A 176 -5.12 11.18 8.71
N VAL A 177 -5.20 9.97 8.17
CA VAL A 177 -6.19 9.60 7.17
C VAL A 177 -6.93 8.33 7.56
N LEU A 178 -8.25 8.36 7.40
CA LEU A 178 -9.14 7.20 7.46
C LEU A 178 -9.67 6.96 6.06
N GLY A 179 -9.51 5.74 5.55
CA GLY A 179 -9.96 5.42 4.20
C GLY A 179 -10.60 4.05 4.10
N ALA A 180 -11.36 3.88 3.02
CA ALA A 180 -11.93 2.60 2.62
C ALA A 180 -11.90 2.47 1.10
N ILE A 181 -11.57 1.27 0.62
CA ILE A 181 -11.60 0.91 -0.79
C ILE A 181 -12.36 -0.40 -0.97
N ALA A 182 -13.24 -0.46 -1.95
CA ALA A 182 -13.98 -1.66 -2.30
C ALA A 182 -14.21 -1.75 -3.79
N GLY A 183 -14.23 -2.97 -4.34
CA GLY A 183 -14.58 -3.20 -5.73
C GLY A 183 -14.23 -4.59 -6.23
N PRO A 184 -14.82 -5.01 -7.37
CA PRO A 184 -14.58 -6.33 -7.95
C PRO A 184 -13.22 -6.43 -8.65
N ASN A 185 -12.68 -7.64 -8.63
CA ASN A 185 -11.57 -8.09 -9.46
C ASN A 185 -12.00 -9.39 -10.15
N LEU A 186 -12.03 -9.39 -11.48
CA LEU A 186 -12.38 -10.52 -12.31
C LEU A 186 -11.12 -11.08 -12.96
N ARG A 187 -10.88 -12.37 -12.77
CA ARG A 187 -9.84 -13.12 -13.47
C ARG A 187 -10.49 -14.10 -14.44
N TRP A 188 -9.96 -14.11 -15.66
CA TRP A 188 -10.34 -15.03 -16.73
C TRP A 188 -9.13 -15.81 -17.22
N ASP A 189 -9.09 -17.10 -16.93
CA ASP A 189 -8.07 -18.04 -17.37
C ASP A 189 -8.44 -18.59 -18.77
N PHE A 190 -8.13 -17.80 -19.82
CA PHE A 190 -8.46 -18.18 -21.20
C PHE A 190 -7.49 -19.23 -21.79
N HIS A 191 -6.34 -19.41 -21.15
CA HIS A 191 -5.36 -20.43 -21.49
C HIS A 191 -4.72 -20.99 -20.22
N ARG A 192 -4.18 -22.21 -20.28
CA ARG A 192 -3.55 -22.86 -19.10
C ARG A 192 -2.37 -22.07 -18.50
N SER A 193 -1.71 -21.27 -19.30
CA SER A 193 -0.57 -20.44 -18.89
C SER A 193 -0.84 -18.95 -19.04
N ALA A 194 -2.06 -18.51 -19.36
CA ALA A 194 -2.34 -17.11 -19.57
C ALA A 194 -3.73 -16.72 -19.03
N TRP A 195 -3.82 -15.60 -18.37
CA TRP A 195 -5.07 -15.08 -17.82
C TRP A 195 -5.13 -13.56 -17.89
N LEU A 196 -6.34 -13.06 -17.94
CA LEU A 196 -6.66 -11.65 -17.92
C LEU A 196 -7.28 -11.29 -16.56
N GLU A 197 -6.83 -10.19 -15.97
CA GLU A 197 -7.43 -9.60 -14.78
C GLU A 197 -8.04 -8.26 -15.14
N VAL A 198 -9.28 -8.05 -14.71
CA VAL A 198 -9.99 -6.76 -14.81
C VAL A 198 -10.40 -6.35 -13.41
N ASN A 199 -10.04 -5.15 -13.01
CA ASN A 199 -10.42 -4.62 -11.71
C ASN A 199 -11.16 -3.29 -11.84
N ALA A 200 -12.05 -3.05 -10.88
CA ALA A 200 -12.67 -1.76 -10.65
C ALA A 200 -12.83 -1.56 -9.16
N ALA A 201 -12.65 -0.34 -8.66
CA ALA A 201 -12.87 -0.04 -7.25
C ALA A 201 -13.28 1.41 -7.05
N ALA A 202 -13.91 1.69 -5.91
CA ALA A 202 -14.13 3.02 -5.39
C ALA A 202 -13.45 3.14 -4.02
N GLN A 203 -12.81 4.27 -3.80
CA GLN A 203 -12.10 4.60 -2.56
C GLN A 203 -12.61 5.93 -2.01
N ARG A 204 -12.75 6.01 -0.71
CA ARG A 204 -13.02 7.23 0.03
C ARG A 204 -11.90 7.47 1.03
N ASP A 205 -11.32 8.67 1.00
CA ASP A 205 -10.33 9.14 1.96
C ASP A 205 -10.89 10.33 2.74
N VAL A 206 -10.68 10.32 4.05
CA VAL A 206 -11.07 11.40 4.98
C VAL A 206 -9.83 11.76 5.80
N TYR A 207 -9.38 12.99 5.65
CA TYR A 207 -8.22 13.53 6.35
C TYR A 207 -8.64 14.32 7.56
N ALA A 208 -7.85 14.29 8.63
CA ALA A 208 -8.20 14.96 9.89
C ALA A 208 -8.39 16.48 9.74
N ASP A 209 -7.77 17.09 8.76
CA ASP A 209 -7.87 18.52 8.44
C ASP A 209 -8.90 18.84 7.34
N GLY A 210 -9.47 17.81 6.72
CA GLY A 210 -10.50 17.90 5.68
C GLY A 210 -10.01 18.43 4.32
N SER A 211 -8.76 18.84 4.21
CA SER A 211 -8.26 19.51 3.00
C SER A 211 -8.12 18.61 1.79
N ASN A 212 -7.92 17.32 2.02
CA ASN A 212 -7.71 16.31 0.97
C ASN A 212 -8.78 15.22 0.94
N ASP A 213 -9.89 15.45 1.60
CA ASP A 213 -11.05 14.57 1.49
C ASP A 213 -11.43 14.38 0.04
N GLY A 214 -11.73 13.15 -0.34
CA GLY A 214 -12.07 12.90 -1.74
C GLY A 214 -12.49 11.47 -2.04
N TRP A 215 -13.01 11.32 -3.25
CA TRP A 215 -13.33 10.04 -3.86
C TRP A 215 -12.35 9.70 -4.96
N THR A 216 -11.86 8.46 -4.98
CA THR A 216 -11.05 7.93 -6.07
C THR A 216 -11.76 6.73 -6.68
N ARG A 217 -11.87 6.70 -8.00
CA ARG A 217 -12.34 5.55 -8.78
C ARG A 217 -11.14 4.92 -9.45
N HIS A 218 -11.08 3.59 -9.42
CA HIS A 218 -10.00 2.81 -10.01
C HIS A 218 -10.58 1.92 -11.10
N GLY A 219 -9.83 1.70 -12.16
CA GLY A 219 -10.11 0.72 -13.19
C GLY A 219 -8.82 0.21 -13.78
N GLY A 220 -8.72 -1.09 -14.02
CA GLY A 220 -7.48 -1.66 -14.55
C GLY A 220 -7.70 -2.95 -15.33
N LEU A 221 -6.75 -3.21 -16.21
CA LEU A 221 -6.66 -4.40 -17.03
C LEU A 221 -5.24 -4.92 -16.97
N ARG A 222 -5.05 -6.24 -16.79
CA ARG A 222 -3.73 -6.86 -16.77
C ARG A 222 -3.75 -8.21 -17.45
N LEU A 223 -2.87 -8.40 -18.39
CA LEU A 223 -2.56 -9.69 -19.01
C LEU A 223 -1.38 -10.33 -18.27
N ASN A 224 -1.51 -11.58 -17.87
CA ASN A 224 -0.47 -12.35 -17.21
C ASN A 224 -0.20 -13.63 -18.00
N VAL A 225 1.07 -14.05 -18.02
CA VAL A 225 1.52 -15.26 -18.69
C VAL A 225 2.52 -16.00 -17.81
N SER A 226 2.22 -17.26 -17.51
CA SER A 226 3.20 -18.19 -16.91
C SER A 226 4.02 -18.85 -18.01
N LEU A 227 5.31 -18.65 -17.97
CA LEU A 227 6.27 -19.23 -18.88
C LEU A 227 6.93 -20.48 -18.28
N SER A 228 7.67 -21.21 -19.07
CA SER A 228 8.44 -22.36 -18.60
C SER A 228 9.47 -21.99 -17.53
N ARG A 229 9.90 -22.96 -16.71
CA ARG A 229 10.98 -22.81 -15.72
C ARG A 229 10.70 -21.80 -14.60
N GLY A 230 9.42 -21.66 -14.18
CA GLY A 230 9.03 -20.81 -13.04
C GLY A 230 9.01 -19.30 -13.34
N TRP A 231 9.06 -18.90 -14.61
CA TRP A 231 8.86 -17.51 -15.00
C TRP A 231 7.38 -17.15 -15.08
N GLU A 232 7.05 -15.96 -14.60
CA GLU A 232 5.76 -15.31 -14.76
C GLU A 232 5.99 -13.87 -15.24
N THR A 233 5.25 -13.44 -16.24
CA THR A 233 5.30 -12.07 -16.75
C THR A 233 3.90 -11.52 -16.89
N GLY A 234 3.77 -10.19 -16.81
CA GLY A 234 2.49 -9.51 -17.02
C GLY A 234 2.68 -8.08 -17.45
N ALA A 235 1.70 -7.59 -18.19
CA ALA A 235 1.58 -6.19 -18.57
C ALA A 235 0.19 -5.69 -18.25
N GLY A 236 0.06 -4.44 -17.83
CA GLY A 236 -1.22 -3.88 -17.42
C GLY A 236 -1.31 -2.38 -17.57
N VAL A 237 -2.55 -1.90 -17.53
CA VAL A 237 -2.89 -0.49 -17.44
C VAL A 237 -3.87 -0.31 -16.28
N ASN A 238 -3.64 0.71 -15.46
CA ASN A 238 -4.51 1.12 -14.37
C ASN A 238 -4.82 2.61 -14.54
N SER A 239 -6.08 2.97 -14.40
CA SER A 239 -6.51 4.36 -14.41
C SER A 239 -7.14 4.71 -13.08
N ARG A 240 -6.82 5.88 -12.53
CA ARG A 240 -7.39 6.43 -11.30
C ARG A 240 -7.96 7.82 -11.59
N TRP A 241 -9.17 8.05 -11.13
CA TRP A 241 -9.86 9.34 -11.24
C TRP A 241 -10.19 9.81 -9.84
N ARG A 242 -9.53 10.86 -9.39
CA ARG A 242 -9.73 11.45 -8.07
C ARG A 242 -10.51 12.76 -8.15
N ALA A 243 -11.47 12.93 -7.28
CA ALA A 243 -12.20 14.16 -7.07
C ALA A 243 -12.06 14.57 -5.60
N PHE A 244 -11.50 15.76 -5.36
CA PHE A 244 -11.39 16.32 -4.03
C PHE A 244 -12.67 17.06 -3.66
N ASP A 245 -13.08 16.99 -2.38
CA ASP A 245 -14.31 17.62 -1.91
C ASP A 245 -14.18 19.14 -1.78
N SER A 246 -13.02 19.61 -1.30
CA SER A 246 -12.80 21.03 -0.94
C SER A 246 -11.58 21.66 -1.62
N ARG A 247 -10.72 20.85 -2.27
CA ARG A 247 -9.51 21.37 -2.87
C ARG A 247 -9.79 22.08 -4.18
N GLU A 248 -9.26 23.29 -4.29
CA GLU A 248 -9.40 24.16 -5.46
C GLU A 248 -8.29 23.89 -6.49
N GLN A 249 -8.53 24.29 -7.74
CA GLN A 249 -7.54 24.23 -8.81
C GLN A 249 -6.46 25.31 -8.59
N TYR A 250 -5.35 25.15 -9.29
CA TYR A 250 -4.25 26.10 -9.32
C TYR A 250 -4.04 26.65 -10.73
N SER A 251 -3.67 27.91 -10.81
CA SER A 251 -3.19 28.51 -12.06
C SER A 251 -1.81 27.94 -12.42
N ALA A 252 -1.36 28.14 -13.65
CA ALA A 252 -0.01 27.77 -14.09
C ALA A 252 1.13 28.41 -13.25
N SER A 253 0.85 29.51 -12.56
CA SER A 253 1.80 30.17 -11.65
C SER A 253 1.69 29.69 -10.20
N GLY A 254 0.92 28.62 -9.90
CA GLY A 254 0.78 28.07 -8.56
C GLY A 254 -0.17 28.85 -7.64
N ARG A 255 -1.03 29.73 -8.17
CA ARG A 255 -2.04 30.43 -7.37
C ARG A 255 -3.34 29.66 -7.33
N ILE A 256 -3.94 29.57 -6.16
CA ILE A 256 -5.27 28.98 -5.96
C ILE A 256 -6.29 29.75 -6.79
N LEU A 257 -7.20 29.02 -7.42
CA LEU A 257 -8.33 29.55 -8.20
C LEU A 257 -9.63 29.36 -7.41
N PRO A 258 -10.09 30.37 -6.65
CA PRO A 258 -11.24 30.25 -5.77
C PRO A 258 -12.52 29.84 -6.50
N GLY A 259 -13.33 29.00 -5.84
CA GLY A 259 -14.60 28.52 -6.38
C GLY A 259 -14.49 27.43 -7.45
N THR A 260 -13.30 26.89 -7.66
CA THR A 260 -13.07 25.74 -8.55
C THR A 260 -13.00 24.43 -7.76
N SER A 261 -13.00 23.30 -8.44
CA SER A 261 -12.82 21.97 -7.81
C SER A 261 -11.71 21.22 -8.52
N LEU A 262 -10.70 20.79 -7.74
CA LEU A 262 -9.59 20.00 -8.27
C LEU A 262 -10.02 18.54 -8.49
N ARG A 263 -9.67 18.02 -9.65
CA ARG A 263 -9.76 16.61 -10.00
C ARG A 263 -8.46 16.20 -10.66
N SER A 264 -8.07 14.96 -10.49
CA SER A 264 -6.92 14.41 -11.19
C SER A 264 -7.27 13.07 -11.85
N ARG A 265 -6.56 12.78 -12.93
CA ARG A 265 -6.54 11.48 -13.60
C ARG A 265 -5.11 10.99 -13.67
N GLU A 266 -4.90 9.75 -13.29
CA GLU A 266 -3.63 9.06 -13.35
C GLU A 266 -3.79 7.81 -14.19
N ASP A 267 -2.99 7.69 -15.25
CA ASP A 267 -2.92 6.50 -16.09
C ASP A 267 -1.54 5.85 -15.90
N GLU A 268 -1.52 4.66 -15.32
CA GLU A 268 -0.33 3.88 -15.04
C GLU A 268 -0.23 2.69 -15.99
N TYR A 269 0.91 2.55 -16.66
CA TYR A 269 1.28 1.42 -17.51
C TYR A 269 2.35 0.63 -16.79
N GLU A 270 2.16 -0.67 -16.62
CA GLU A 270 3.14 -1.50 -15.91
C GLU A 270 3.53 -2.75 -16.69
N VAL A 271 4.77 -3.17 -16.51
CA VAL A 271 5.27 -4.48 -16.87
C VAL A 271 5.90 -5.10 -15.63
N ARG A 272 5.60 -6.37 -15.40
CA ARG A 272 6.18 -7.12 -14.29
C ARG A 272 6.71 -8.46 -14.78
N MET A 273 7.75 -8.93 -14.10
CA MET A 273 8.33 -10.24 -14.33
C MET A 273 8.75 -10.82 -12.99
N ALA A 274 8.49 -12.10 -12.80
CA ALA A 274 8.92 -12.82 -11.62
C ALA A 274 9.47 -14.19 -12.00
N ARG A 275 10.38 -14.70 -11.19
CA ARG A 275 10.89 -16.06 -11.31
C ARG A 275 11.03 -16.69 -9.95
N LYS A 276 10.65 -17.97 -9.87
CA LYS A 276 10.94 -18.85 -8.75
C LYS A 276 11.82 -19.99 -9.22
N TRP A 277 12.83 -20.40 -8.43
CA TRP A 277 13.74 -21.47 -8.79
C TRP A 277 14.40 -22.12 -7.59
N GLY A 278 15.08 -23.26 -7.84
CA GLY A 278 15.73 -24.10 -6.83
C GLY A 278 14.82 -25.22 -6.34
N THR A 279 15.41 -26.19 -5.65
CA THR A 279 14.67 -27.28 -5.01
C THR A 279 13.76 -26.71 -3.92
N ALA A 280 12.47 -27.01 -3.95
CA ALA A 280 11.44 -26.38 -3.10
C ALA A 280 11.30 -24.85 -3.28
N GLU A 281 11.76 -24.31 -4.41
CA GLU A 281 11.65 -22.90 -4.79
C GLU A 281 12.12 -21.89 -3.70
N PRO A 282 13.31 -22.06 -3.12
CA PRO A 282 13.78 -21.17 -2.05
C PRO A 282 14.12 -19.76 -2.55
N TRP A 283 14.23 -19.58 -3.86
CA TRP A 283 14.59 -18.33 -4.49
C TRP A 283 13.40 -17.74 -5.25
N LYS A 284 13.17 -16.46 -5.05
CA LYS A 284 12.23 -15.67 -5.85
C LYS A 284 12.90 -14.34 -6.22
N ALA A 285 12.89 -13.99 -7.49
CA ALA A 285 13.19 -12.64 -7.95
C ALA A 285 11.96 -12.06 -8.64
N GLY A 286 11.74 -10.80 -8.44
CA GLY A 286 10.67 -10.02 -9.07
C GLY A 286 11.21 -8.70 -9.61
N PHE A 287 10.59 -8.20 -10.65
CA PHE A 287 10.88 -6.92 -11.26
C PHE A 287 9.58 -6.29 -11.73
N ARG A 288 9.38 -5.03 -11.40
CA ARG A 288 8.28 -4.21 -11.89
C ARG A 288 8.84 -2.93 -12.47
N CYS A 289 8.35 -2.54 -13.64
CA CYS A 289 8.59 -1.25 -14.24
C CYS A 289 7.25 -0.60 -14.53
N SER A 290 7.07 0.67 -14.17
CA SER A 290 5.85 1.40 -14.46
C SER A 290 6.15 2.81 -14.96
N PHE A 291 5.24 3.29 -15.78
CA PHE A 291 5.14 4.68 -16.22
C PHE A 291 3.77 5.21 -15.85
N LEU A 292 3.72 6.37 -15.20
CA LEU A 292 2.49 7.04 -14.81
C LEU A 292 2.43 8.43 -15.44
N ASP A 293 1.28 8.76 -16.05
CA ASP A 293 0.93 10.08 -16.54
C ASP A 293 -0.21 10.62 -15.67
N CYS A 294 0.05 11.67 -14.90
CA CYS A 294 -0.92 12.32 -14.03
C CYS A 294 -1.31 13.67 -14.65
N ARG A 295 -2.60 13.95 -14.72
CA ARG A 295 -3.17 15.20 -15.24
C ARG A 295 -4.23 15.75 -14.30
N ASP A 296 -4.20 17.05 -14.06
CA ASP A 296 -5.26 17.77 -13.38
C ASP A 296 -6.32 18.31 -14.38
N ASN A 297 -7.45 18.74 -13.85
CA ASN A 297 -8.53 19.34 -14.62
C ASN A 297 -8.44 20.87 -14.73
N GLY A 298 -7.34 21.45 -14.31
CA GLY A 298 -7.09 22.89 -14.29
C GLY A 298 -6.06 23.32 -15.33
N SER A 299 -5.05 24.03 -14.86
CA SER A 299 -3.99 24.56 -15.71
C SER A 299 -2.88 23.54 -16.03
N GLY A 300 -2.93 22.33 -15.46
CA GLY A 300 -1.85 21.35 -15.51
C GLY A 300 -0.78 21.58 -14.44
N TYR A 301 -1.08 22.35 -13.39
CA TYR A 301 -0.10 22.64 -12.33
C TYR A 301 0.41 21.37 -11.64
N PHE A 302 -0.46 20.35 -11.46
CA PHE A 302 -0.12 19.05 -10.89
C PHE A 302 0.16 17.98 -11.96
N ASP A 303 0.22 18.35 -13.24
CA ASP A 303 0.59 17.42 -14.29
C ASP A 303 2.02 16.95 -14.08
N ARG A 304 2.21 15.63 -14.07
CA ARG A 304 3.51 15.01 -13.89
C ARG A 304 3.59 13.66 -14.59
N ARG A 305 4.81 13.29 -14.90
CA ARG A 305 5.16 11.96 -15.40
C ARG A 305 6.10 11.29 -14.43
N GLU A 306 5.86 10.01 -14.21
CA GLU A 306 6.66 9.22 -13.27
C GLU A 306 7.14 7.94 -13.95
N TRP A 307 8.42 7.64 -13.76
CA TRP A 307 9.03 6.36 -14.11
C TRP A 307 9.44 5.67 -12.84
N GLN A 308 9.08 4.40 -12.69
CA GLN A 308 9.41 3.63 -11.50
C GLN A 308 9.91 2.25 -11.87
N VAL A 309 10.95 1.79 -11.16
CA VAL A 309 11.54 0.45 -11.28
C VAL A 309 11.66 -0.14 -9.89
N GLU A 310 11.15 -1.36 -9.71
CA GLU A 310 11.08 -2.05 -8.41
C GLU A 310 11.59 -3.49 -8.54
N PRO A 311 12.88 -3.77 -8.37
CA PRO A 311 13.38 -5.13 -8.19
C PRO A 311 13.11 -5.63 -6.75
N GLU A 312 12.74 -6.91 -6.67
CA GLU A 312 12.54 -7.64 -5.41
C GLU A 312 13.31 -8.96 -5.48
N PHE A 313 13.94 -9.33 -4.38
CA PHE A 313 14.62 -10.60 -4.23
C PHE A 313 14.27 -11.23 -2.89
N GLU A 314 13.86 -12.49 -2.90
CA GLU A 314 13.55 -13.26 -1.69
C GLU A 314 14.29 -14.60 -1.72
N TRP A 315 14.94 -14.93 -0.60
CA TRP A 315 15.63 -16.20 -0.40
C TRP A 315 15.17 -16.84 0.91
N LYS A 316 14.73 -18.09 0.83
CA LYS A 316 14.17 -18.86 1.94
C LYS A 316 14.91 -20.19 2.15
N PRO A 317 16.18 -20.21 2.58
CA PRO A 317 16.82 -21.44 3.00
C PRO A 317 16.21 -21.93 4.31
N ALA A 318 16.54 -23.18 4.71
CA ALA A 318 15.97 -23.77 5.92
C ALA A 318 16.14 -22.86 7.15
N GLY A 319 15.03 -22.43 7.73
CA GLY A 319 14.98 -21.61 8.94
C GLY A 319 15.36 -20.13 8.76
N TRP A 320 15.67 -19.68 7.55
CA TRP A 320 15.96 -18.28 7.24
C TRP A 320 15.02 -17.73 6.18
N ARG A 321 14.82 -16.44 6.23
CA ARG A 321 14.20 -15.67 5.16
C ARG A 321 14.94 -14.36 4.99
N LEU A 322 15.43 -14.10 3.80
CA LEU A 322 16.02 -12.83 3.40
C LEU A 322 15.14 -12.20 2.34
N LEU A 323 14.77 -10.95 2.52
CA LEU A 323 14.00 -10.16 1.57
C LEU A 323 14.73 -8.85 1.32
N LEU A 324 15.08 -8.61 0.06
CA LEU A 324 15.62 -7.34 -0.43
C LEU A 324 14.62 -6.74 -1.39
N ARG A 325 14.26 -5.50 -1.17
CA ARG A 325 13.44 -4.68 -2.07
C ARG A 325 14.14 -3.39 -2.33
N THR A 326 14.12 -2.97 -3.57
CA THR A 326 14.61 -1.64 -3.93
C THR A 326 13.60 -0.97 -4.86
N ALA A 327 13.60 0.35 -4.88
CA ALA A 327 12.83 1.14 -5.82
C ALA A 327 13.65 2.33 -6.29
N ALA A 328 13.51 2.68 -7.55
CA ALA A 328 13.99 3.93 -8.11
C ALA A 328 12.82 4.58 -8.85
N ARG A 329 12.56 5.85 -8.56
CA ARG A 329 11.45 6.61 -9.14
C ARG A 329 11.96 7.97 -9.60
N ARG A 330 11.54 8.41 -10.78
CA ARG A 330 11.78 9.75 -11.30
C ARG A 330 10.45 10.42 -11.59
N VAL A 331 10.28 11.63 -11.09
CA VAL A 331 9.11 12.48 -11.26
C VAL A 331 9.50 13.74 -12.01
N GLU A 332 8.81 14.02 -13.11
CA GLU A 332 8.99 15.21 -13.93
C GLU A 332 7.68 15.99 -13.98
N PHE A 333 7.70 17.24 -13.52
CA PHE A 333 6.52 18.10 -13.49
C PHE A 333 6.36 18.86 -14.80
N GLY A 334 5.11 18.96 -15.30
CA GLY A 334 4.82 19.57 -16.59
C GLY A 334 5.10 21.07 -16.65
N ILE A 335 4.63 21.80 -15.65
CA ILE A 335 4.74 23.28 -15.63
C ILE A 335 5.37 23.85 -14.35
N GLN A 336 5.53 23.04 -13.30
CA GLN A 336 6.25 23.49 -12.13
C GLN A 336 7.72 23.69 -12.45
N THR A 337 8.28 24.83 -12.03
CA THR A 337 9.67 25.19 -12.27
C THR A 337 10.39 25.56 -10.98
N VAL A 338 11.71 25.43 -10.97
CA VAL A 338 12.57 25.76 -9.84
C VAL A 338 13.50 26.90 -10.23
N GLY A 339 13.62 27.89 -9.34
CA GLY A 339 14.44 29.08 -9.53
C GLY A 339 13.66 30.27 -10.08
N VAL A 340 14.35 31.38 -10.18
CA VAL A 340 13.82 32.65 -10.70
C VAL A 340 14.61 33.03 -11.97
N GLY A 341 13.93 33.61 -12.96
CA GLY A 341 14.57 34.06 -14.19
C GLY A 341 13.68 33.89 -15.42
N LEU A 342 14.23 34.19 -16.60
CA LEU A 342 13.49 34.09 -17.86
C LEU A 342 13.21 32.65 -18.31
N ASN A 343 14.07 31.69 -17.89
CA ASN A 343 13.95 30.27 -18.22
C ASN A 343 14.23 29.41 -16.98
N PRO A 344 13.33 29.35 -16.00
CA PRO A 344 13.50 28.50 -14.83
C PRO A 344 13.45 27.03 -15.24
N SER A 345 14.25 26.19 -14.58
CA SER A 345 14.32 24.77 -14.91
C SER A 345 13.03 24.04 -14.50
N PRO A 346 12.53 23.08 -15.28
CA PRO A 346 11.44 22.21 -14.85
C PRO A 346 11.78 21.54 -13.52
N ARG A 347 10.77 21.37 -12.65
CA ARG A 347 10.93 20.63 -11.39
C ARG A 347 11.08 19.16 -11.68
N ILE A 348 12.15 18.56 -11.13
CA ILE A 348 12.48 17.13 -11.28
C ILE A 348 12.80 16.59 -9.89
N ARG A 349 12.38 15.35 -9.65
CA ARG A 349 12.66 14.64 -8.41
C ARG A 349 13.02 13.18 -8.69
N ASP A 350 14.13 12.72 -8.15
CA ASP A 350 14.58 11.34 -8.16
C ASP A 350 14.46 10.76 -6.74
N GLU A 351 13.83 9.61 -6.60
CA GLU A 351 13.66 8.90 -5.33
C GLU A 351 14.26 7.51 -5.42
N TYR A 352 14.90 7.10 -4.34
CA TYR A 352 15.53 5.79 -4.20
C TYR A 352 15.13 5.20 -2.85
N GLU A 353 14.78 3.94 -2.83
CA GLU A 353 14.47 3.18 -1.62
C GLU A 353 15.16 1.83 -1.68
N ALA A 354 15.70 1.38 -0.54
CA ALA A 354 16.19 0.04 -0.33
C ALA A 354 15.71 -0.48 1.03
N GLU A 355 15.14 -1.67 1.06
CA GLU A 355 14.70 -2.36 2.27
C GLU A 355 15.32 -3.75 2.30
N LEU A 356 16.08 -4.05 3.35
CA LEU A 356 16.59 -5.38 3.65
C LEU A 356 15.90 -5.89 4.91
N ARG A 357 15.30 -7.08 4.83
CA ARG A 357 14.73 -7.78 5.98
C ARG A 357 15.32 -9.18 6.07
N VAL A 358 15.82 -9.53 7.24
CA VAL A 358 16.34 -10.84 7.55
C VAL A 358 15.51 -11.40 8.69
N GLU A 359 15.03 -12.62 8.55
CA GLU A 359 14.28 -13.34 9.56
C GLU A 359 14.92 -14.72 9.75
N ARG A 360 15.15 -15.08 11.02
CA ARG A 360 15.65 -16.40 11.43
C ARG A 360 14.63 -17.06 12.32
N ARG A 361 14.12 -18.19 11.92
CA ARG A 361 13.23 -19.02 12.74
C ARG A 361 14.05 -19.71 13.84
N CYS A 362 13.76 -19.40 15.10
CA CYS A 362 14.43 -19.97 16.27
C CYS A 362 13.67 -21.17 16.84
N SER A 363 12.33 -21.18 16.70
CA SER A 363 11.45 -22.29 17.07
C SER A 363 10.22 -22.30 16.15
N GLU A 364 9.27 -23.19 16.43
CA GLU A 364 8.00 -23.23 15.67
C GLU A 364 7.22 -21.93 15.75
N LYS A 365 7.32 -21.20 16.86
CA LYS A 365 6.54 -19.99 17.14
C LYS A 365 7.36 -18.71 17.15
N TRP A 366 8.68 -18.79 17.25
CA TRP A 366 9.53 -17.62 17.42
C TRP A 366 10.51 -17.44 16.27
N SER A 367 10.62 -16.22 15.80
CA SER A 367 11.64 -15.77 14.86
C SER A 367 12.34 -14.51 15.37
N MET A 368 13.63 -14.39 15.11
CA MET A 368 14.36 -13.14 15.23
C MET A 368 14.28 -12.37 13.91
N ILE A 369 14.21 -11.05 14.00
CA ILE A 369 14.06 -10.16 12.85
C ILE A 369 15.12 -9.09 12.92
N GLY A 370 15.79 -8.84 11.79
CA GLY A 370 16.60 -7.67 11.52
C GLY A 370 16.09 -6.94 10.28
N GLY A 371 16.09 -5.62 10.31
CA GLY A 371 15.65 -4.80 9.20
C GLY A 371 16.55 -3.58 9.01
N PHE A 372 16.75 -3.20 7.77
CA PHE A 372 17.37 -1.94 7.38
C PHE A 372 16.57 -1.32 6.25
N ARG A 373 16.26 -0.03 6.35
CA ARG A 373 15.62 0.75 5.32
C ARG A 373 16.45 2.01 5.06
N TRP A 374 16.72 2.24 3.81
CA TRP A 374 17.32 3.46 3.30
C TRP A 374 16.34 4.10 2.31
N GLU A 375 16.16 5.41 2.42
CA GLU A 375 15.33 6.20 1.52
C GLU A 375 16.03 7.51 1.22
N ARG A 376 16.04 7.92 -0.05
CA ARG A 376 16.62 9.17 -0.48
C ARG A 376 15.76 9.80 -1.56
N ALA A 377 15.42 11.07 -1.36
CA ALA A 377 14.83 11.92 -2.36
C ALA A 377 15.83 13.01 -2.77
N ARG A 378 16.00 13.22 -4.05
CA ARG A 378 16.79 14.28 -4.64
C ARG A 378 15.91 15.10 -5.56
N SER A 379 15.84 16.41 -5.34
CA SER A 379 15.15 17.35 -6.21
C SER A 379 16.10 18.45 -6.65
N ASN A 380 15.88 19.03 -7.84
CA ASN A 380 16.52 20.27 -8.21
C ASN A 380 16.04 21.45 -7.34
N GLU A 381 14.94 21.27 -6.61
CA GLU A 381 14.53 22.14 -5.49
C GLU A 381 15.15 21.58 -4.20
N ARG A 382 16.21 22.23 -3.70
CA ARG A 382 17.02 21.70 -2.59
C ARG A 382 16.23 21.37 -1.33
N VAL A 383 15.23 22.16 -0.99
CA VAL A 383 14.40 21.97 0.19
C VAL A 383 13.54 20.68 0.12
N ALA A 384 13.30 20.16 -1.08
CA ALA A 384 12.56 18.91 -1.30
C ALA A 384 13.48 17.68 -1.36
N SER A 385 14.75 17.81 -0.96
CA SER A 385 15.69 16.69 -0.91
C SER A 385 15.88 16.22 0.53
N TYR A 386 16.00 14.92 0.75
CA TYR A 386 16.30 14.32 2.05
C TYR A 386 16.92 12.93 1.91
N GLU A 387 17.48 12.44 3.01
CA GLU A 387 17.93 11.06 3.15
C GLU A 387 17.53 10.53 4.52
N VAL A 388 17.13 9.25 4.57
CA VAL A 388 16.69 8.57 5.79
C VAL A 388 17.29 7.19 5.87
N ASN A 389 17.80 6.84 7.04
CA ASN A 389 18.21 5.50 7.40
C ASN A 389 17.40 5.03 8.61
N GLU A 390 16.89 3.80 8.55
CA GLU A 390 16.20 3.15 9.65
C GLU A 390 16.77 1.73 9.84
N GLY A 391 17.25 1.44 11.03
CA GLY A 391 17.71 0.11 11.41
C GLY A 391 16.81 -0.47 12.50
N LEU A 392 16.44 -1.75 12.39
CA LEU A 392 15.51 -2.43 13.29
C LEU A 392 16.06 -3.80 13.70
N LEU A 393 15.82 -4.19 14.95
CA LEU A 393 16.12 -5.53 15.47
C LEU A 393 15.03 -5.93 16.46
N GLY A 394 14.57 -7.18 16.39
CA GLY A 394 13.53 -7.65 17.31
C GLY A 394 13.15 -9.10 17.11
N ALA A 395 11.95 -9.43 17.58
CA ALA A 395 11.42 -10.77 17.54
C ALA A 395 9.94 -10.77 17.09
N ARG A 396 9.55 -11.90 16.49
CA ARG A 396 8.16 -12.19 16.09
C ARG A 396 7.75 -13.48 16.77
N TRP A 397 6.58 -13.45 17.35
CA TRP A 397 5.83 -14.64 17.75
C TRP A 397 4.73 -14.89 16.71
N SER A 398 4.54 -16.14 16.33
CA SER A 398 3.48 -16.55 15.39
C SER A 398 2.75 -17.78 15.88
N TRP A 399 1.46 -17.83 15.60
CA TRP A 399 0.57 -18.92 15.93
C TRP A 399 -0.33 -19.25 14.74
N GLU A 400 -0.54 -20.53 14.50
CA GLU A 400 -1.37 -21.06 13.42
C GLU A 400 -2.27 -22.17 13.97
N ARG A 401 -3.51 -22.18 13.54
CA ARG A 401 -4.51 -23.19 13.88
C ARG A 401 -5.37 -23.58 12.67
#